data_aa06e58c3d574d0e2830011a5bb8fe53
#
_entry.id   aa06e58c3d574d0e2830011a5bb8fe53
#
_cell.length_a   1.000
_cell.length_b   1.000
_cell.length_c   1.000
_cell.angle_alpha   90.00
_cell.angle_beta   90.00
_cell.angle_gamma   90.00
#
_symmetry.space_group_name_H-M   'P 1'
#
loop_
_entity.id
_entity.type
_entity.pdbx_description
1 polymer ?
#
loop_
_entity_poly.entity_id
_entity_poly.type
_entity_poly.pdbx_seq_one_letter_code
_entity_poly.pdbx_strand_id
1 'polypeptide(L)'
;MERICPEAWVLLAGNPVFDGTTLMSRQTGIKVCGLCHGHYGYQRIARTIGLDPAEVTWQAPGLNHNIWLTHFYYDGQDAYPMLDDWIENKAEAYWKE
;
A
#
# COMPACT_ATOMS: atom_id res chain seq x y z
N MET A 1 16.60 22.53 3.23
CA MET A 1 17.09 21.15 3.53
C MET A 1 18.48 20.94 2.93
N GLU A 2 18.65 21.06 1.62
CA GLU A 2 19.92 20.82 0.91
C GLU A 2 21.13 21.58 1.49
N ARG A 3 20.93 22.83 1.91
CA ARG A 3 21.98 23.65 2.53
C ARG A 3 22.27 23.34 4.00
N ILE A 4 21.30 22.76 4.71
CA ILE A 4 21.37 22.53 6.17
C ILE A 4 21.71 21.07 6.48
N CYS A 5 21.11 20.16 5.73
CA CYS A 5 21.25 18.72 5.92
C CYS A 5 21.45 18.01 4.57
N PRO A 6 22.62 18.19 3.89
CA PRO A 6 22.82 17.66 2.54
C PRO A 6 22.81 16.13 2.47
N GLU A 7 23.12 15.45 3.56
CA GLU A 7 23.15 13.98 3.62
C GLU A 7 21.82 13.35 4.07
N ALA A 8 20.85 14.18 4.45
CA ALA A 8 19.55 13.68 4.91
C ALA A 8 18.70 13.12 3.76
N TRP A 9 17.95 12.08 4.05
CA TRP A 9 16.91 11.56 3.19
C TRP A 9 15.58 12.27 3.47
N VAL A 10 14.86 12.63 2.42
CA VAL A 10 13.48 13.08 2.49
C VAL A 10 12.57 11.91 2.15
N LEU A 11 11.73 11.50 3.09
CA LEU A 11 10.67 10.53 2.85
C LEU A 11 9.37 11.29 2.59
N LEU A 12 8.92 11.32 1.34
CA LEU A 12 7.73 12.02 0.92
C LEU A 12 6.54 11.06 0.89
N ALA A 13 5.61 11.23 1.82
CA ALA A 13 4.39 10.42 1.90
C ALA A 13 3.12 11.24 1.62
N GLY A 14 3.25 12.55 1.36
CA GLY A 14 2.14 13.44 1.02
C GLY A 14 1.76 13.41 -0.46
N ASN A 15 0.47 13.45 -0.76
CA ASN A 15 0.00 13.50 -2.15
C ASN A 15 0.11 14.92 -2.75
N PRO A 16 0.40 15.02 -4.05
CA PRO A 16 0.71 13.96 -5.00
C PRO A 16 2.16 13.45 -4.86
N VAL A 17 2.35 12.22 -4.41
CA VAL A 17 3.67 11.63 -4.14
C VAL A 17 4.56 11.61 -5.38
N PHE A 18 3.99 11.20 -6.52
CA PHE A 18 4.75 11.05 -7.77
C PHE A 18 5.30 12.40 -8.26
N ASP A 19 4.44 13.41 -8.32
CA ASP A 19 4.82 14.76 -8.81
C ASP A 19 5.80 15.42 -7.85
N GLY A 20 5.57 15.34 -6.55
CA GLY A 20 6.45 15.89 -5.53
C GLY A 20 7.82 15.25 -5.55
N THR A 21 7.89 13.92 -5.64
CA THR A 21 9.17 13.19 -5.73
C THR A 21 9.92 13.54 -7.02
N THR A 22 9.20 13.60 -8.15
CA THR A 22 9.78 13.98 -9.44
C THR A 22 10.34 15.40 -9.42
N LEU A 23 9.58 16.34 -8.87
CA LEU A 23 10.02 17.73 -8.75
C LEU A 23 11.30 17.85 -7.91
N MET A 24 11.27 17.25 -6.72
CA MET A 24 12.40 17.31 -5.79
C MET A 24 13.66 16.65 -6.36
N SER A 25 13.53 15.48 -6.99
CA SER A 25 14.66 14.75 -7.57
C SER A 25 15.27 15.43 -8.79
N ARG A 26 14.48 16.21 -9.55
CA ARG A 26 14.95 16.92 -10.74
C ARG A 26 15.46 18.33 -10.47
N GLN A 27 14.95 18.99 -9.45
CA GLN A 27 15.25 20.40 -9.18
C GLN A 27 16.24 20.60 -8.03
N THR A 28 16.59 19.56 -7.31
CA THR A 28 17.50 19.63 -6.14
C THR A 28 18.44 18.44 -6.11
N GLY A 29 19.55 18.57 -5.34
CA GLY A 29 20.45 17.46 -5.03
C GLY A 29 20.03 16.62 -3.82
N ILE A 30 18.83 16.82 -3.29
CA ILE A 30 18.33 16.11 -2.11
C ILE A 30 18.09 14.62 -2.41
N LYS A 31 18.50 13.77 -1.49
CA LYS A 31 18.11 12.35 -1.51
C LYS A 31 16.62 12.25 -1.16
N VAL A 32 15.79 11.82 -2.10
CA VAL A 32 14.34 11.73 -1.89
C VAL A 32 13.80 10.34 -2.23
N CYS A 33 12.89 9.85 -1.41
CA CYS A 33 12.12 8.64 -1.66
C CYS A 33 10.63 8.95 -1.47
N GLY A 34 9.83 8.70 -2.50
CA GLY A 34 8.36 8.84 -2.43
C GLY A 34 7.70 7.52 -2.06
N LEU A 35 6.81 7.56 -1.07
CA LEU A 35 6.10 6.40 -0.55
C LEU A 35 4.60 6.54 -0.81
N CYS A 36 4.04 5.63 -1.59
CA CYS A 36 2.59 5.55 -1.81
C CYS A 36 1.91 4.85 -0.63
N HIS A 37 0.75 5.34 -0.21
CA HIS A 37 -0.07 4.70 0.83
C HIS A 37 -1.00 3.60 0.30
N GLY A 38 -1.02 3.34 -0.99
CA GLY A 38 -1.91 2.36 -1.61
C GLY A 38 -1.76 0.93 -1.06
N HIS A 39 -0.58 0.58 -0.54
CA HIS A 39 -0.33 -0.70 0.10
C HIS A 39 -1.24 -0.95 1.32
N TYR A 40 -1.72 0.07 2.00
CA TYR A 40 -2.67 -0.09 3.10
C TYR A 40 -4.04 -0.64 2.66
N GLY A 41 -4.29 -0.75 1.36
CA GLY A 41 -5.49 -1.39 0.82
C GLY A 41 -5.74 -2.81 1.34
N TYR A 42 -4.68 -3.55 1.69
CA TYR A 42 -4.80 -4.88 2.29
C TYR A 42 -5.63 -4.88 3.57
N GLN A 43 -5.56 -3.82 4.37
CA GLN A 43 -6.33 -3.70 5.62
C GLN A 43 -7.83 -3.66 5.34
N ARG A 44 -8.24 -2.96 4.27
CA ARG A 44 -9.64 -2.91 3.87
C ARG A 44 -10.10 -4.29 3.40
N ILE A 45 -9.30 -4.97 2.58
CA ILE A 45 -9.60 -6.34 2.13
C ILE A 45 -9.76 -7.26 3.33
N ALA A 46 -8.78 -7.30 4.24
CA ALA A 46 -8.82 -8.13 5.43
C ALA A 46 -10.09 -7.90 6.26
N ARG A 47 -10.41 -6.65 6.59
CA ARG A 47 -11.63 -6.31 7.36
C ARG A 47 -12.91 -6.74 6.64
N THR A 48 -12.97 -6.56 5.32
CA THR A 48 -14.14 -6.91 4.53
C THR A 48 -14.43 -8.42 4.57
N ILE A 49 -13.39 -9.25 4.56
CA ILE A 49 -13.54 -10.71 4.64
C ILE A 49 -13.53 -11.24 6.09
N GLY A 50 -13.48 -10.35 7.07
CA GLY A 50 -13.60 -10.69 8.50
C GLY A 50 -12.30 -11.08 9.18
N LEU A 51 -11.15 -10.72 8.61
CA LEU A 51 -9.83 -10.98 9.20
C LEU A 51 -9.33 -9.75 9.99
N ASP A 52 -8.54 -9.99 11.02
CA ASP A 52 -7.82 -8.92 11.72
C ASP A 52 -6.59 -8.49 10.89
N PRO A 53 -6.53 -7.24 10.41
CA PRO A 53 -5.38 -6.77 9.65
C PRO A 53 -4.05 -6.82 10.41
N ALA A 54 -4.07 -6.83 11.73
CA ALA A 54 -2.85 -6.90 12.55
C ALA A 54 -2.18 -8.29 12.47
N GLU A 55 -2.94 -9.32 12.16
CA GLU A 55 -2.47 -10.70 12.02
C GLU A 55 -2.19 -11.10 10.57
N VAL A 56 -2.39 -10.16 9.63
CA VAL A 56 -2.11 -10.37 8.21
C VAL A 56 -0.64 -10.12 7.91
N THR A 57 0.01 -11.09 7.29
CA THR A 57 1.31 -10.93 6.65
C THR A 57 1.12 -10.62 5.17
N TRP A 58 1.77 -9.58 4.67
CA TRP A 58 1.53 -9.08 3.33
C TRP A 58 2.80 -8.54 2.65
N GLN A 59 2.78 -8.54 1.33
CA GLN A 59 3.72 -7.81 0.48
C GLN A 59 2.95 -7.15 -0.66
N ALA A 60 3.31 -5.91 -0.95
CA ALA A 60 2.65 -5.13 -2.00
C ALA A 60 3.69 -4.34 -2.83
N PRO A 61 4.45 -5.03 -3.69
CA PRO A 61 5.36 -4.37 -4.61
C PRO A 61 4.60 -3.57 -5.66
N GLY A 62 5.26 -2.55 -6.21
CA GLY A 62 4.71 -1.73 -7.29
C GLY A 62 5.23 -0.31 -7.29
N LEU A 63 4.55 0.52 -8.07
CA LEU A 63 4.78 1.95 -8.19
C LEU A 63 3.58 2.71 -7.62
N ASN A 64 3.68 4.04 -7.55
CA ASN A 64 2.59 4.90 -7.09
C ASN A 64 1.29 4.61 -7.86
N HIS A 65 0.22 4.24 -7.15
CA HIS A 65 -1.10 3.85 -7.66
C HIS A 65 -1.13 2.62 -8.60
N ASN A 66 -0.02 1.90 -8.72
CA ASN A 66 0.08 0.64 -9.45
C ASN A 66 0.77 -0.40 -8.58
N ILE A 67 0.01 -0.96 -7.64
CA ILE A 67 0.49 -1.81 -6.56
C ILE A 67 -0.21 -3.16 -6.66
N TRP A 68 0.53 -4.22 -6.43
CA TRP A 68 0.06 -5.59 -6.48
C TRP A 68 0.22 -6.24 -5.11
N LEU A 69 -0.87 -6.70 -4.52
CA LEU A 69 -0.81 -7.50 -3.29
C LEU A 69 -0.37 -8.92 -3.67
N THR A 70 0.93 -9.19 -3.62
CA THR A 70 1.51 -10.47 -4.07
C THR A 70 1.62 -11.50 -2.96
N HIS A 71 1.54 -11.05 -1.70
CA HIS A 71 1.61 -11.89 -0.53
C HIS A 71 0.50 -11.46 0.43
N PHE A 72 -0.41 -12.36 0.73
CA PHE A 72 -1.54 -12.11 1.61
C PHE A 72 -1.82 -13.38 2.40
N TYR A 73 -1.33 -13.41 3.64
CA TYR A 73 -1.41 -14.57 4.52
C TYR A 73 -2.04 -14.20 5.85
N TYR A 74 -2.81 -15.12 6.38
CA TYR A 74 -3.44 -15.02 7.68
C TYR A 74 -3.18 -16.29 8.47
N ASP A 75 -2.70 -16.17 9.69
CA ASP A 75 -2.31 -17.31 10.53
C ASP A 75 -1.40 -18.31 9.80
N GLY A 76 -0.44 -17.79 9.02
CA GLY A 76 0.51 -18.58 8.24
C GLY A 76 -0.05 -19.31 7.00
N GLN A 77 -1.33 -19.12 6.69
CA GLN A 77 -2.00 -19.70 5.53
C GLN A 77 -2.27 -18.65 4.46
N ASP A 78 -2.27 -19.06 3.20
CA ASP A 78 -2.67 -18.20 2.10
C ASP A 78 -4.14 -17.75 2.29
N ALA A 79 -4.35 -16.45 2.32
CA ALA A 79 -5.68 -15.88 2.53
C ALA A 79 -6.43 -15.58 1.21
N TYR A 80 -5.83 -15.79 0.04
CA TYR A 80 -6.55 -15.64 -1.22
C TYR A 80 -7.73 -16.60 -1.37
N PRO A 81 -7.65 -17.88 -0.99
CA PRO A 81 -8.81 -18.76 -1.01
C PRO A 81 -9.98 -18.26 -0.13
N MET A 82 -9.68 -17.58 0.98
CA MET A 82 -10.72 -16.96 1.83
C MET A 82 -11.39 -15.77 1.13
N LEU A 83 -10.62 -15.00 0.36
CA LEU A 83 -11.13 -13.91 -0.45
C LEU A 83 -12.01 -14.44 -1.59
N ASP A 84 -11.60 -15.49 -2.27
CA ASP A 84 -12.35 -16.13 -3.35
C ASP A 84 -13.69 -16.66 -2.83
N ASP A 85 -13.69 -17.36 -1.70
CA ASP A 85 -14.93 -17.82 -1.03
C ASP A 85 -15.87 -16.66 -0.67
N TRP A 86 -15.29 -15.56 -0.16
CA TRP A 86 -16.08 -14.38 0.17
C TRP A 86 -16.70 -13.74 -1.10
N ILE A 87 -15.93 -13.67 -2.19
CA ILE A 87 -16.42 -13.14 -3.47
C ILE A 87 -17.59 -13.98 -3.98
N GLU A 88 -17.47 -15.29 -3.97
CA GLU A 88 -18.51 -16.20 -4.46
C GLU A 88 -19.78 -16.15 -3.63
N ASN A 89 -19.65 -16.05 -2.30
CA ASN A 89 -20.79 -16.26 -1.40
C ASN A 89 -21.36 -14.98 -0.76
N LYS A 90 -20.61 -13.87 -0.72
CA LYS A 90 -21.00 -12.68 0.05
C LYS A 90 -20.94 -11.37 -0.73
N ALA A 91 -20.17 -11.29 -1.80
CA ALA A 91 -19.94 -10.03 -2.50
C ALA A 91 -21.23 -9.41 -3.04
N GLU A 92 -22.13 -10.21 -3.58
CA GLU A 92 -23.40 -9.71 -4.14
C GLU A 92 -24.28 -9.03 -3.08
N ALA A 93 -24.38 -9.60 -1.88
CA ALA A 93 -25.13 -9.01 -0.78
C ALA A 93 -24.46 -7.72 -0.28
N TYR A 94 -23.14 -7.73 -0.14
CA TYR A 94 -22.34 -6.59 0.30
C TYR A 94 -22.50 -5.35 -0.59
N TRP A 95 -22.64 -5.53 -1.91
CA TRP A 95 -22.79 -4.41 -2.84
C TRP A 95 -24.26 -3.93 -2.99
N LYS A 96 -25.22 -4.62 -2.39
CA LYS A 96 -26.64 -4.23 -2.39
C LYS A 96 -27.05 -3.40 -1.17
N GLU A 97 -26.20 -3.36 -0.15
CA GLU A 97 -26.37 -2.50 1.03
C GLU A 97 -25.82 -1.08 0.80
#